data_a6c0be26e1ef162b6a346a8cdb628cf5
#
_entry.id   a6c0be26e1ef162b6a346a8cdb628cf5
#
_cell.length_a   1.000
_cell.length_b   1.000
_cell.length_c   1.000
_cell.angle_alpha   90.00
_cell.angle_beta   90.00
_cell.angle_gamma   90.00
#
_symmetry.space_group_name_H-M   'P 1'
#
loop_
_entity.id
_entity.type
_entity.pdbx_description
1 polymer ?
#
loop_
_entity_poly.entity_id
_entity_poly.type
_entity_poly.pdbx_seq_one_letter_code
_entity_poly.pdbx_strand_id
1 'polypeptide(L)'
;GSPLRSPRDGIGVKHAILSKHERNRFSMKELKGACIIGQSGGPTSVINASAYGAIKTALENECITNVYGACNGIKGVLDDHLIDMGKEDPDELAYMKYTPSSALGSCRYKLKDPDVDDTDYKRILEIFKKYDVRYFFYNGGNDSMDTCNKISKFMLKNGYECRVMGIPKTIDNDLAGTDHCPGYASAAKYIATSVMEIYHDARVYDTGMITVIEIMGRNAGWLTASAALASVKGCGPDLIYLPEVPFDMNSFMEKVQKIYDTNGEVIEVLTGPSVIDELNKRALAYKETQNGYEPLPNEAEGEAIADYSGNPDDYAN
;
A
#
# COMPACT_ATOMS: atom_id res chain seq x y z
N GLY A 1 -33.87 -42.19 -7.15
CA GLY A 1 -33.55 -40.79 -7.21
C GLY A 1 -33.57 -40.21 -5.81
N SER A 2 -32.38 -40.10 -5.17
CA SER A 2 -32.20 -39.37 -3.90
C SER A 2 -31.88 -37.94 -4.18
N PRO A 3 -32.43 -36.94 -3.47
CA PRO A 3 -32.10 -35.54 -3.72
C PRO A 3 -30.72 -35.20 -3.15
N LEU A 4 -29.94 -34.51 -3.96
CA LEU A 4 -28.66 -33.90 -3.60
C LEU A 4 -28.86 -32.90 -2.46
N ARG A 5 -28.21 -33.12 -1.33
CA ARG A 5 -28.14 -32.18 -0.22
C ARG A 5 -27.26 -30.99 -0.62
N SER A 6 -27.81 -29.80 -0.52
CA SER A 6 -27.13 -28.50 -0.63
C SER A 6 -26.10 -28.35 0.50
N PRO A 7 -24.86 -27.91 0.23
CA PRO A 7 -23.89 -27.57 1.26
C PRO A 7 -24.14 -26.12 1.75
N ARG A 8 -25.18 -25.92 2.54
CA ARG A 8 -25.41 -24.69 3.30
C ARG A 8 -25.55 -25.02 4.79
N ASP A 9 -24.57 -25.69 5.35
CA ASP A 9 -24.41 -25.69 6.79
C ASP A 9 -23.23 -24.77 7.09
N GLY A 10 -23.58 -23.55 7.47
CA GLY A 10 -22.68 -22.49 7.79
C GLY A 10 -21.69 -22.91 8.88
N ILE A 11 -20.43 -22.69 8.63
CA ILE A 11 -19.45 -22.47 9.68
C ILE A 11 -19.91 -21.19 10.37
N GLY A 12 -20.73 -21.35 11.39
CA GLY A 12 -21.09 -20.28 12.30
C GLY A 12 -19.81 -19.84 13.00
N VAL A 13 -19.22 -18.74 12.54
CA VAL A 13 -18.29 -17.97 13.35
C VAL A 13 -19.09 -17.49 14.54
N LYS A 14 -19.12 -18.28 15.60
CA LYS A 14 -19.53 -17.81 16.91
C LYS A 14 -18.56 -16.70 17.28
N HIS A 15 -18.97 -15.45 17.07
CA HIS A 15 -18.36 -14.35 17.80
C HIS A 15 -18.47 -14.74 19.27
N ALA A 16 -17.35 -15.18 19.84
CA ALA A 16 -17.23 -15.36 21.28
C ALA A 16 -17.37 -13.96 21.88
N ILE A 17 -18.60 -13.58 22.21
CA ILE A 17 -18.86 -12.44 23.08
C ILE A 17 -18.29 -12.87 24.43
N LEU A 18 -17.07 -12.41 24.70
CA LEU A 18 -16.44 -12.61 26.01
C LEU A 18 -17.45 -12.22 27.08
N SER A 19 -17.69 -13.11 28.03
CA SER A 19 -18.55 -12.83 29.18
C SER A 19 -18.05 -11.60 29.93
N LYS A 20 -18.94 -10.92 30.64
CA LYS A 20 -18.57 -9.76 31.48
C LYS A 20 -17.43 -10.10 32.46
N HIS A 21 -17.29 -11.37 32.83
CA HIS A 21 -16.24 -11.88 33.73
C HIS A 21 -14.89 -12.06 33.00
N GLU A 22 -14.89 -12.47 31.75
CA GLU A 22 -13.70 -12.57 30.91
C GLU A 22 -13.20 -11.19 30.46
N ARG A 23 -14.10 -10.24 30.24
CA ARG A 23 -13.76 -8.83 30.00
C ARG A 23 -13.06 -8.19 31.21
N ASN A 24 -13.43 -8.55 32.44
CA ASN A 24 -12.77 -8.05 33.64
C ASN A 24 -11.36 -8.66 33.86
N ARG A 25 -11.03 -9.82 33.29
CA ARG A 25 -9.68 -10.40 33.37
C ARG A 25 -8.65 -9.66 32.50
N PHE A 26 -9.11 -8.91 31.48
CA PHE A 26 -8.30 -8.03 30.64
C PHE A 26 -8.63 -6.55 30.89
N SER A 27 -9.05 -6.19 32.09
CA SER A 27 -9.17 -4.78 32.47
C SER A 27 -7.77 -4.16 32.52
N MET A 28 -7.24 -3.85 31.32
CA MET A 28 -6.18 -2.86 31.25
C MET A 28 -6.77 -1.56 31.79
N LYS A 29 -6.05 -0.94 32.73
CA LYS A 29 -6.43 0.36 33.27
C LYS A 29 -6.70 1.30 32.10
N GLU A 30 -7.92 1.82 32.03
CA GLU A 30 -8.31 2.78 31.01
C GLU A 30 -7.47 4.05 31.22
N LEU A 31 -6.75 4.45 30.19
CA LEU A 31 -5.97 5.69 30.22
C LEU A 31 -6.88 6.83 29.79
N LYS A 32 -6.88 7.93 30.54
CA LYS A 32 -7.56 9.14 30.13
C LYS A 32 -6.55 10.14 29.57
N GLY A 33 -6.80 10.64 28.35
CA GLY A 33 -5.90 11.59 27.69
C GLY A 33 -6.18 11.76 26.22
N ALA A 34 -5.37 12.55 25.54
CA ALA A 34 -5.57 12.85 24.12
C ALA A 34 -5.15 11.71 23.19
N CYS A 35 -5.69 11.76 21.99
CA CYS A 35 -5.36 10.89 20.86
C CYS A 35 -4.69 11.68 19.75
N ILE A 36 -3.63 11.16 19.14
CA ILE A 36 -3.08 11.65 17.87
C ILE A 36 -3.25 10.56 16.81
N ILE A 37 -3.69 10.96 15.61
CA ILE A 37 -3.80 10.10 14.43
C ILE A 37 -2.97 10.70 13.31
N GLY A 38 -2.04 9.92 12.74
CA GLY A 38 -1.21 10.32 11.61
C GLY A 38 -1.34 9.37 10.44
N GLN A 39 -1.11 9.87 9.22
CA GLN A 39 -1.06 9.08 7.98
C GLN A 39 0.35 9.12 7.41
N SER A 40 0.79 8.04 6.75
CA SER A 40 2.17 7.89 6.29
C SER A 40 2.32 6.99 5.08
N GLY A 41 3.36 7.23 4.30
CA GLY A 41 3.69 6.46 3.11
C GLY A 41 2.81 6.79 1.90
N GLY A 42 2.89 5.96 0.85
CA GLY A 42 2.05 6.12 -0.34
C GLY A 42 0.56 6.02 -0.01
N PRO A 43 -0.27 6.97 -0.45
CA PRO A 43 -1.71 6.91 -0.20
C PRO A 43 -2.38 5.77 -0.96
N THR A 44 -3.51 5.29 -0.44
CA THR A 44 -4.39 4.31 -1.08
C THR A 44 -5.81 4.87 -1.16
N SER A 45 -6.68 4.21 -1.90
CA SER A 45 -8.10 4.60 -1.99
C SER A 45 -8.83 4.54 -0.65
N VAL A 46 -8.29 3.81 0.34
CA VAL A 46 -8.97 3.54 1.62
C VAL A 46 -8.24 4.08 2.85
N ILE A 47 -7.07 4.71 2.69
CA ILE A 47 -6.30 5.20 3.84
C ILE A 47 -7.10 6.24 4.65
N ASN A 48 -7.86 7.09 3.97
CA ASN A 48 -8.72 8.07 4.63
C ASN A 48 -9.90 7.42 5.36
N ALA A 49 -10.49 6.36 4.81
CA ALA A 49 -11.57 5.64 5.47
C ALA A 49 -11.11 5.01 6.79
N SER A 50 -9.88 4.47 6.82
CA SER A 50 -9.26 3.95 8.05
C SER A 50 -8.99 5.05 9.07
N ALA A 51 -8.44 6.19 8.62
CA ALA A 51 -8.21 7.36 9.48
C ALA A 51 -9.52 7.92 10.05
N TYR A 52 -10.56 8.03 9.20
CA TYR A 52 -11.90 8.46 9.63
C TYR A 52 -12.46 7.54 10.72
N GLY A 53 -12.37 6.22 10.53
CA GLY A 53 -12.84 5.26 11.52
C GLY A 53 -12.15 5.44 12.87
N ALA A 54 -10.83 5.68 12.87
CA ALA A 54 -10.07 5.95 14.08
C ALA A 54 -10.47 7.30 14.72
N ILE A 55 -10.58 8.38 13.93
CA ILE A 55 -10.98 9.72 14.40
C ILE A 55 -12.38 9.65 15.01
N LYS A 56 -13.35 9.10 14.27
CA LYS A 56 -14.74 9.00 14.75
C LYS A 56 -14.84 8.23 16.05
N THR A 57 -14.22 7.04 16.11
CA THR A 57 -14.25 6.23 17.33
C THR A 57 -13.57 6.93 18.50
N ALA A 58 -12.50 7.65 18.25
CA ALA A 58 -11.80 8.42 19.28
C ALA A 58 -12.67 9.59 19.81
N LEU A 59 -13.35 10.31 18.94
CA LEU A 59 -14.28 11.40 19.30
C LEU A 59 -15.49 10.92 20.12
N GLU A 60 -15.93 9.69 19.90
CA GLU A 60 -17.07 9.08 20.59
C GLU A 60 -16.68 8.41 21.93
N ASN A 61 -15.40 8.41 22.29
CA ASN A 61 -14.92 7.67 23.46
C ASN A 61 -14.59 8.59 24.64
N GLU A 62 -15.26 8.38 25.79
CA GLU A 62 -15.15 9.23 26.98
C GLU A 62 -13.76 9.27 27.61
N CYS A 63 -12.92 8.25 27.38
CA CYS A 63 -11.55 8.25 27.89
C CYS A 63 -10.61 9.14 27.06
N ILE A 64 -11.01 9.54 25.85
CA ILE A 64 -10.21 10.39 24.96
C ILE A 64 -10.66 11.85 25.10
N THR A 65 -9.76 12.68 25.64
CA THR A 65 -10.08 14.08 25.96
C THR A 65 -10.07 15.00 24.75
N ASN A 66 -9.18 14.75 23.80
CA ASN A 66 -9.01 15.52 22.57
C ASN A 66 -8.52 14.57 21.47
N VAL A 67 -8.89 14.84 20.22
CA VAL A 67 -8.45 14.08 19.05
C VAL A 67 -7.72 15.02 18.09
N TYR A 68 -6.47 14.71 17.82
CA TYR A 68 -5.63 15.49 16.92
C TYR A 68 -5.24 14.71 15.67
N GLY A 69 -5.30 15.34 14.51
CA GLY A 69 -4.72 14.90 13.26
C GLY A 69 -3.31 15.45 13.08
N ALA A 70 -2.31 14.60 12.90
CA ALA A 70 -0.95 15.06 12.63
C ALA A 70 -0.75 15.37 11.15
N CYS A 71 -0.47 16.63 10.80
CA CYS A 71 -0.20 17.05 9.44
C CYS A 71 1.09 16.44 8.92
N ASN A 72 1.01 15.73 7.77
CA ASN A 72 2.14 15.02 7.20
C ASN A 72 2.78 13.98 8.16
N GLY A 73 1.93 13.23 8.86
CA GLY A 73 2.34 12.08 9.67
C GLY A 73 3.26 12.44 10.83
N ILE A 74 4.36 11.67 10.98
CA ILE A 74 5.27 11.87 12.12
C ILE A 74 5.98 13.25 12.09
N LYS A 75 6.17 13.84 10.92
CA LYS A 75 6.72 15.20 10.82
C LYS A 75 5.82 16.23 11.51
N GLY A 76 4.51 16.11 11.33
CA GLY A 76 3.56 16.98 12.04
C GLY A 76 3.63 16.85 13.55
N VAL A 77 3.93 15.65 14.07
CA VAL A 77 4.18 15.49 15.51
C VAL A 77 5.48 16.18 15.93
N LEU A 78 6.57 16.00 15.17
CA LEU A 78 7.87 16.62 15.44
C LEU A 78 7.81 18.15 15.39
N ASP A 79 7.07 18.68 14.40
CA ASP A 79 6.93 20.12 14.14
C ASP A 79 5.82 20.78 14.97
N ASP A 80 5.12 20.00 15.81
CA ASP A 80 3.98 20.47 16.62
C ASP A 80 2.83 21.03 15.76
N HIS A 81 2.65 20.44 14.57
CA HIS A 81 1.62 20.83 13.60
C HIS A 81 0.45 19.83 13.64
N LEU A 82 -0.48 20.08 14.56
CA LEU A 82 -1.63 19.22 14.84
C LEU A 82 -2.94 19.98 14.56
N ILE A 83 -3.89 19.29 13.96
CA ILE A 83 -5.27 19.78 13.72
C ILE A 83 -6.18 19.19 14.79
N ASP A 84 -6.99 20.00 15.42
CA ASP A 84 -8.01 19.56 16.39
C ASP A 84 -9.24 19.02 15.65
N MET A 85 -9.33 17.69 15.55
CA MET A 85 -10.43 16.99 14.86
C MET A 85 -11.79 17.19 15.52
N GLY A 86 -11.83 17.59 16.79
CA GLY A 86 -13.07 17.88 17.48
C GLY A 86 -13.71 19.22 17.07
N LYS A 87 -12.95 20.06 16.32
CA LYS A 87 -13.45 21.33 15.76
C LYS A 87 -13.87 21.23 14.31
N GLU A 88 -13.58 20.10 13.65
CA GLU A 88 -13.95 19.88 12.28
C GLU A 88 -15.45 19.57 12.17
N ASP A 89 -16.05 19.95 11.06
CA ASP A 89 -17.45 19.62 10.77
C ASP A 89 -17.60 18.10 10.62
N PRO A 90 -18.52 17.44 11.34
CA PRO A 90 -18.71 16.00 11.27
C PRO A 90 -19.10 15.48 9.87
N ASP A 91 -19.82 16.26 9.08
CA ASP A 91 -20.20 15.90 7.72
C ASP A 91 -19.00 15.97 6.78
N GLU A 92 -18.15 16.99 6.92
CA GLU A 92 -16.88 17.09 6.20
C GLU A 92 -15.93 15.93 6.57
N LEU A 93 -15.82 15.60 7.84
CA LEU A 93 -15.05 14.42 8.26
C LEU A 93 -15.60 13.12 7.64
N ALA A 94 -16.93 13.01 7.46
CA ALA A 94 -17.53 11.82 6.88
C ALA A 94 -17.17 11.63 5.39
N TYR A 95 -16.84 12.70 4.66
CA TYR A 95 -16.36 12.61 3.27
C TYR A 95 -15.01 11.91 3.14
N MET A 96 -14.20 11.85 4.20
CA MET A 96 -12.95 11.09 4.20
C MET A 96 -13.15 9.62 3.79
N LYS A 97 -14.33 9.03 4.05
CA LYS A 97 -14.62 7.64 3.64
C LYS A 97 -14.57 7.42 2.13
N TYR A 98 -14.85 8.46 1.37
CA TYR A 98 -15.00 8.42 -0.08
C TYR A 98 -13.93 9.23 -0.82
N THR A 99 -13.07 9.93 -0.09
CA THR A 99 -11.99 10.72 -0.64
C THR A 99 -10.71 9.88 -0.71
N PRO A 100 -10.16 9.62 -1.89
CA PRO A 100 -8.87 8.94 -2.03
C PRO A 100 -7.72 9.85 -1.57
N SER A 101 -6.52 9.28 -1.48
CA SER A 101 -5.32 9.97 -1.01
C SER A 101 -5.27 10.14 0.52
N SER A 102 -4.49 11.05 1.05
CA SER A 102 -4.21 11.21 2.48
C SER A 102 -4.68 12.58 2.97
N ALA A 103 -5.83 12.62 3.64
CA ALA A 103 -6.46 13.88 4.07
C ALA A 103 -5.60 14.68 5.06
N LEU A 104 -4.85 14.01 5.93
CA LEU A 104 -3.92 14.64 6.87
C LEU A 104 -2.54 14.90 6.26
N GLY A 105 -2.37 14.68 4.95
CA GLY A 105 -1.06 14.64 4.32
C GLY A 105 -0.28 13.37 4.68
N SER A 106 0.87 13.19 4.05
CA SER A 106 1.73 12.03 4.27
C SER A 106 3.20 12.47 4.33
N CYS A 107 4.07 11.60 4.83
CA CYS A 107 5.51 11.79 4.74
C CYS A 107 6.23 10.44 4.56
N ARG A 108 7.44 10.51 4.03
CA ARG A 108 8.39 9.40 3.94
C ARG A 108 9.56 9.64 4.90
N TYR A 109 9.26 10.01 6.14
CA TYR A 109 10.26 10.26 7.16
C TYR A 109 10.53 8.99 7.96
N LYS A 110 11.78 8.57 8.04
CA LYS A 110 12.19 7.37 8.74
C LYS A 110 12.94 7.75 10.03
N LEU A 111 12.35 7.39 11.16
CA LEU A 111 13.03 7.55 12.45
C LEU A 111 14.27 6.64 12.50
N LYS A 112 15.40 7.19 12.91
CA LYS A 112 16.61 6.42 13.15
C LYS A 112 16.39 5.39 14.28
N ASP A 113 17.34 4.50 14.46
CA ASP A 113 17.33 3.62 15.63
C ASP A 113 17.50 4.47 16.89
N PRO A 114 16.64 4.33 17.93
CA PRO A 114 16.73 5.15 19.14
C PRO A 114 18.01 4.92 19.97
N ASP A 115 18.72 3.82 19.75
CA ASP A 115 20.01 3.57 20.39
C ASP A 115 21.17 4.28 19.66
N VAL A 116 20.94 4.73 18.41
CA VAL A 116 21.90 5.53 17.62
C VAL A 116 21.62 7.03 17.75
N ASP A 117 20.34 7.42 17.64
CA ASP A 117 19.89 8.82 17.73
C ASP A 117 18.46 8.88 18.26
N ASP A 118 18.31 9.34 19.49
CA ASP A 118 17.03 9.43 20.18
C ASP A 118 16.38 10.83 20.15
N THR A 119 16.94 11.75 19.37
CA THR A 119 16.51 13.17 19.31
C THR A 119 15.04 13.28 18.95
N ASP A 120 14.61 12.62 17.87
CA ASP A 120 13.22 12.64 17.42
C ASP A 120 12.27 12.03 18.46
N TYR A 121 12.69 10.96 19.13
CA TYR A 121 11.87 10.30 20.15
C TYR A 121 11.69 11.16 21.40
N LYS A 122 12.73 11.90 21.80
CA LYS A 122 12.64 12.90 22.88
C LYS A 122 11.66 14.00 22.51
N ARG A 123 11.72 14.47 21.26
CA ARG A 123 10.77 15.47 20.75
C ARG A 123 9.33 14.93 20.73
N ILE A 124 9.11 13.71 20.25
CA ILE A 124 7.79 13.06 20.29
C ILE A 124 7.29 12.96 21.72
N LEU A 125 8.14 12.55 22.67
CA LEU A 125 7.78 12.45 24.10
C LEU A 125 7.41 13.82 24.68
N GLU A 126 8.12 14.88 24.31
CA GLU A 126 7.80 16.27 24.70
C GLU A 126 6.40 16.66 24.22
N ILE A 127 6.10 16.43 22.94
CA ILE A 127 4.78 16.70 22.35
C ILE A 127 3.70 15.86 23.02
N PHE A 128 3.96 14.56 23.25
CA PHE A 128 3.00 13.72 23.94
C PHE A 128 2.71 14.19 25.35
N LYS A 129 3.71 14.68 26.08
CA LYS A 129 3.52 15.30 27.40
C LYS A 129 2.76 16.62 27.32
N LYS A 130 3.07 17.47 26.33
CA LYS A 130 2.43 18.77 26.11
C LYS A 130 0.91 18.64 25.94
N TYR A 131 0.47 17.65 25.18
CA TYR A 131 -0.95 17.43 24.86
C TYR A 131 -1.60 16.32 25.70
N ASP A 132 -0.90 15.73 26.69
CA ASP A 132 -1.32 14.55 27.44
C ASP A 132 -1.78 13.39 26.55
N VAL A 133 -0.98 13.07 25.51
CA VAL A 133 -1.29 12.04 24.53
C VAL A 133 -1.16 10.65 25.17
N ARG A 134 -2.26 9.91 25.21
CA ARG A 134 -2.32 8.54 25.73
C ARG A 134 -2.62 7.52 24.63
N TYR A 135 -3.00 7.98 23.46
CA TYR A 135 -3.33 7.16 22.31
C TYR A 135 -2.65 7.74 21.06
N PHE A 136 -1.87 6.92 20.38
CA PHE A 136 -1.24 7.30 19.13
C PHE A 136 -1.53 6.24 18.06
N PHE A 137 -2.26 6.64 17.03
CA PHE A 137 -2.56 5.79 15.88
C PHE A 137 -1.78 6.27 14.66
N TYR A 138 -1.10 5.33 14.00
CA TYR A 138 -0.31 5.67 12.83
C TYR A 138 -0.69 4.78 11.65
N ASN A 139 -1.35 5.38 10.65
CA ASN A 139 -1.89 4.69 9.50
C ASN A 139 -0.88 4.73 8.35
N GLY A 140 -0.33 3.57 7.97
CA GLY A 140 0.69 3.51 6.94
C GLY A 140 1.17 2.09 6.62
N GLY A 141 2.25 2.01 5.83
CA GLY A 141 2.88 0.76 5.40
C GLY A 141 3.85 0.18 6.42
N ASN A 142 4.73 -0.72 5.96
CA ASN A 142 5.68 -1.46 6.80
C ASN A 142 6.58 -0.54 7.64
N ASP A 143 7.14 0.52 7.06
CA ASP A 143 7.97 1.49 7.79
C ASP A 143 7.19 2.23 8.88
N SER A 144 5.89 2.47 8.65
CA SER A 144 5.03 3.10 9.65
C SER A 144 4.75 2.16 10.83
N MET A 145 4.63 0.87 10.58
CA MET A 145 4.48 -0.15 11.63
C MET A 145 5.76 -0.26 12.47
N ASP A 146 6.93 -0.21 11.83
CA ASP A 146 8.22 -0.15 12.52
C ASP A 146 8.35 1.13 13.38
N THR A 147 7.93 2.28 12.84
CA THR A 147 7.86 3.54 13.58
C THR A 147 7.01 3.41 14.84
N CYS A 148 5.81 2.80 14.74
CA CYS A 148 4.97 2.54 15.92
C CYS A 148 5.67 1.67 16.96
N ASN A 149 6.33 0.59 16.54
CA ASN A 149 7.06 -0.31 17.42
C ASN A 149 8.20 0.42 18.16
N LYS A 150 8.99 1.23 17.42
CA LYS A 150 10.07 2.03 18.02
C LYS A 150 9.55 3.06 19.03
N ILE A 151 8.52 3.83 18.65
CA ILE A 151 7.88 4.80 19.57
C ILE A 151 7.34 4.10 20.82
N SER A 152 6.62 2.99 20.66
CA SER A 152 6.05 2.22 21.78
C SER A 152 7.14 1.79 22.76
N LYS A 153 8.24 1.21 22.26
CA LYS A 153 9.38 0.79 23.07
C LYS A 153 10.05 1.96 23.80
N PHE A 154 10.22 3.08 23.09
CA PHE A 154 10.83 4.28 23.67
C PHE A 154 9.96 4.88 24.78
N MET A 155 8.63 4.98 24.59
CA MET A 155 7.71 5.47 25.60
C MET A 155 7.74 4.59 26.85
N LEU A 156 7.70 3.26 26.67
CA LEU A 156 7.79 2.30 27.76
C LEU A 156 9.11 2.45 28.53
N LYS A 157 10.26 2.54 27.84
CA LYS A 157 11.60 2.74 28.45
C LYS A 157 11.67 4.04 29.28
N ASN A 158 10.91 5.06 28.89
CA ASN A 158 10.87 6.36 29.58
C ASN A 158 9.71 6.48 30.59
N GLY A 159 9.01 5.39 30.92
CA GLY A 159 7.93 5.38 31.90
C GLY A 159 6.71 6.21 31.49
N TYR A 160 6.55 6.50 30.20
CA TYR A 160 5.40 7.23 29.68
C TYR A 160 4.35 6.24 29.15
N GLU A 161 3.24 6.11 29.86
CA GLU A 161 2.18 5.20 29.49
C GLU A 161 1.34 5.78 28.33
N CYS A 162 1.45 5.14 27.17
CA CYS A 162 0.74 5.50 25.94
C CYS A 162 0.42 4.23 25.15
N ARG A 163 -0.75 4.18 24.54
CA ARG A 163 -1.15 3.11 23.60
C ARG A 163 -0.77 3.53 22.18
N VAL A 164 0.25 2.89 21.63
CA VAL A 164 0.71 3.11 20.25
C VAL A 164 0.20 1.98 19.39
N MET A 165 -0.61 2.30 18.39
CA MET A 165 -1.28 1.33 17.52
C MET A 165 -1.02 1.66 16.06
N GLY A 166 -0.47 0.70 15.31
CA GLY A 166 -0.38 0.80 13.86
C GLY A 166 -1.70 0.43 13.18
N ILE A 167 -2.09 1.20 12.16
CA ILE A 167 -3.20 0.90 11.28
C ILE A 167 -2.61 0.57 9.91
N PRO A 168 -2.42 -0.71 9.57
CA PRO A 168 -1.69 -1.09 8.37
C PRO A 168 -2.50 -0.82 7.11
N LYS A 169 -1.81 -0.43 6.04
CA LYS A 169 -2.32 -0.36 4.68
C LYS A 169 -1.22 -0.76 3.70
N THR A 170 -1.58 -1.46 2.65
CA THR A 170 -0.73 -1.73 1.49
C THR A 170 -1.59 -2.21 0.33
N ILE A 171 -1.22 -1.86 -0.90
CA ILE A 171 -1.81 -2.42 -2.11
C ILE A 171 -1.13 -3.74 -2.50
N ASP A 172 0.05 -4.02 -1.98
CA ASP A 172 0.85 -5.20 -2.36
C ASP A 172 0.27 -6.52 -1.82
N ASN A 173 -0.66 -6.43 -0.88
CA ASN A 173 -1.31 -7.59 -0.23
C ASN A 173 -0.33 -8.53 0.47
N ASP A 174 0.74 -7.98 1.05
CA ASP A 174 1.90 -8.71 1.59
C ASP A 174 1.95 -8.77 3.14
N LEU A 175 0.86 -8.44 3.82
CA LEU A 175 0.79 -8.53 5.28
C LEU A 175 0.55 -9.96 5.74
N ALA A 176 1.42 -10.47 6.58
CA ALA A 176 1.30 -11.81 7.15
C ALA A 176 -0.03 -11.99 7.90
N GLY A 177 -0.72 -13.11 7.63
CA GLY A 177 -1.99 -13.45 8.28
C GLY A 177 -3.19 -12.59 7.83
N THR A 178 -3.08 -11.87 6.72
CA THR A 178 -4.13 -11.02 6.17
C THR A 178 -4.44 -11.47 4.75
N ASP A 179 -5.70 -11.82 4.47
CA ASP A 179 -6.13 -12.28 3.14
C ASP A 179 -6.25 -11.11 2.16
N HIS A 180 -6.81 -9.99 2.61
CA HIS A 180 -7.03 -8.77 1.82
C HIS A 180 -6.56 -7.55 2.59
N CYS A 181 -5.43 -7.00 2.20
CA CYS A 181 -4.88 -5.80 2.80
C CYS A 181 -5.69 -4.55 2.41
N PRO A 182 -5.85 -3.58 3.33
CA PRO A 182 -6.51 -2.31 3.02
C PRO A 182 -5.82 -1.57 1.87
N GLY A 183 -6.53 -1.43 0.75
CA GLY A 183 -6.05 -0.83 -0.49
C GLY A 183 -5.89 -1.81 -1.66
N TYR A 184 -5.67 -3.09 -1.39
CA TYR A 184 -5.45 -4.11 -2.43
C TYR A 184 -6.64 -4.27 -3.37
N ALA A 185 -7.86 -4.45 -2.84
CA ALA A 185 -9.03 -4.67 -3.69
C ALA A 185 -9.32 -3.51 -4.65
N SER A 186 -9.12 -2.27 -4.22
CA SER A 186 -9.26 -1.09 -5.08
C SER A 186 -8.19 -1.05 -6.16
N ALA A 187 -6.94 -1.38 -5.83
CA ALA A 187 -5.84 -1.46 -6.79
C ALA A 187 -6.05 -2.60 -7.80
N ALA A 188 -6.48 -3.77 -7.34
CA ALA A 188 -6.80 -4.92 -8.20
C ALA A 188 -7.92 -4.59 -9.20
N LYS A 189 -8.97 -3.89 -8.75
CA LYS A 189 -10.03 -3.40 -9.64
C LYS A 189 -9.49 -2.42 -10.68
N TYR A 190 -8.65 -1.49 -10.28
CA TYR A 190 -8.03 -0.53 -11.18
C TYR A 190 -7.19 -1.24 -12.25
N ILE A 191 -6.33 -2.19 -11.83
CA ILE A 191 -5.48 -2.97 -12.75
C ILE A 191 -6.34 -3.74 -13.74
N ALA A 192 -7.33 -4.49 -13.27
CA ALA A 192 -8.20 -5.25 -14.16
C ALA A 192 -8.92 -4.36 -15.19
N THR A 193 -9.35 -3.16 -14.78
CA THR A 193 -10.00 -2.18 -15.67
C THR A 193 -9.01 -1.64 -16.70
N SER A 194 -7.83 -1.21 -16.24
CA SER A 194 -6.79 -0.66 -17.14
C SER A 194 -6.28 -1.70 -18.14
N VAL A 195 -6.15 -2.95 -17.72
CA VAL A 195 -5.79 -4.06 -18.64
C VAL A 195 -6.84 -4.24 -19.73
N MET A 196 -8.13 -4.20 -19.40
CA MET A 196 -9.19 -4.25 -20.42
C MET A 196 -9.14 -3.08 -21.39
N GLU A 197 -8.86 -1.87 -20.91
CA GLU A 197 -8.73 -0.68 -21.75
C GLU A 197 -7.54 -0.82 -22.70
N ILE A 198 -6.37 -1.21 -22.20
CA ILE A 198 -5.16 -1.46 -23.01
C ILE A 198 -5.38 -2.59 -24.00
N TYR A 199 -6.06 -3.67 -23.59
CA TYR A 199 -6.42 -4.79 -24.46
C TYR A 199 -7.20 -4.33 -25.71
N HIS A 200 -8.18 -3.45 -25.53
CA HIS A 200 -8.97 -2.93 -26.65
C HIS A 200 -8.16 -1.93 -27.50
N ASP A 201 -7.38 -1.05 -26.86
CA ASP A 201 -6.54 -0.08 -27.58
C ASP A 201 -5.50 -0.78 -28.45
N ALA A 202 -4.84 -1.80 -27.90
CA ALA A 202 -3.82 -2.55 -28.64
C ALA A 202 -4.33 -3.28 -29.89
N ARG A 203 -5.64 -3.51 -30.00
CA ARG A 203 -6.29 -4.24 -31.11
C ARG A 203 -6.98 -3.33 -32.13
N VAL A 204 -6.73 -2.03 -32.08
CA VAL A 204 -7.34 -1.06 -33.01
C VAL A 204 -6.74 -1.13 -34.40
N TYR A 205 -5.45 -1.48 -34.49
CA TYR A 205 -4.71 -1.49 -35.76
C TYR A 205 -4.65 -2.90 -36.37
N ASP A 206 -4.46 -2.97 -37.66
CA ASP A 206 -4.28 -4.20 -38.44
C ASP A 206 -2.84 -4.75 -38.37
N THR A 207 -1.97 -4.09 -37.62
CA THR A 207 -0.60 -4.51 -37.37
C THR A 207 -0.49 -5.14 -35.98
N GLY A 208 0.29 -6.22 -35.89
CA GLY A 208 0.53 -6.86 -34.57
C GLY A 208 1.22 -5.92 -33.59
N MET A 209 0.85 -6.02 -32.29
CA MET A 209 1.42 -5.24 -31.22
C MET A 209 1.80 -6.15 -30.04
N ILE A 210 2.94 -5.88 -29.43
CA ILE A 210 3.35 -6.52 -28.16
C ILE A 210 3.35 -5.45 -27.10
N THR A 211 2.44 -5.57 -26.14
CA THR A 211 2.33 -4.62 -25.02
C THR A 211 2.85 -5.27 -23.75
N VAL A 212 3.81 -4.63 -23.10
CA VAL A 212 4.34 -5.07 -21.81
C VAL A 212 3.90 -4.08 -20.74
N ILE A 213 3.19 -4.57 -19.74
CA ILE A 213 2.62 -3.74 -18.67
C ILE A 213 3.33 -4.09 -17.35
N GLU A 214 4.04 -3.11 -16.80
CA GLU A 214 4.63 -3.24 -15.47
C GLU A 214 3.59 -2.93 -14.40
N ILE A 215 3.51 -3.80 -13.40
CA ILE A 215 2.63 -3.64 -12.25
C ILE A 215 3.45 -3.65 -10.97
N MET A 216 3.11 -2.77 -10.03
CA MET A 216 3.74 -2.69 -8.72
C MET A 216 3.65 -4.03 -7.97
N GLY A 217 4.60 -4.27 -7.06
CA GLY A 217 4.70 -5.49 -6.26
C GLY A 217 6.06 -6.15 -6.42
N ARG A 218 7.09 -5.57 -5.77
CA ARG A 218 8.48 -6.05 -5.91
C ARG A 218 8.67 -7.47 -5.39
N ASN A 219 8.02 -7.82 -4.29
CA ASN A 219 8.21 -9.07 -3.57
C ASN A 219 6.92 -9.91 -3.48
N ALA A 220 5.80 -9.37 -3.94
CA ALA A 220 4.50 -10.03 -3.88
C ALA A 220 3.73 -9.77 -5.18
N GLY A 221 3.42 -10.82 -5.91
CA GLY A 221 2.78 -10.78 -7.23
C GLY A 221 1.26 -10.63 -7.22
N TRP A 222 0.64 -10.34 -6.09
CA TRP A 222 -0.82 -10.26 -5.98
C TRP A 222 -1.46 -9.24 -6.92
N LEU A 223 -0.84 -8.06 -7.07
CA LEU A 223 -1.35 -7.04 -8.00
C LEU A 223 -1.21 -7.50 -9.44
N THR A 224 -0.06 -8.04 -9.83
CA THR A 224 0.17 -8.60 -11.17
C THR A 224 -0.81 -9.74 -11.46
N ALA A 225 -1.02 -10.64 -10.50
CA ALA A 225 -1.98 -11.73 -10.63
C ALA A 225 -3.44 -11.24 -10.78
N SER A 226 -3.78 -10.08 -10.19
CA SER A 226 -5.13 -9.51 -10.28
C SER A 226 -5.53 -9.12 -11.70
N ALA A 227 -4.57 -8.91 -12.60
CA ALA A 227 -4.82 -8.67 -14.02
C ALA A 227 -5.57 -9.84 -14.70
N ALA A 228 -5.41 -11.07 -14.20
CA ALA A 228 -6.16 -12.23 -14.68
C ALA A 228 -7.69 -12.05 -14.55
N LEU A 229 -8.16 -11.13 -13.70
CA LEU A 229 -9.59 -10.83 -13.58
C LEU A 229 -10.18 -10.28 -14.89
N ALA A 230 -9.38 -9.62 -15.72
CA ALA A 230 -9.83 -9.14 -17.04
C ALA A 230 -10.22 -10.29 -17.97
N SER A 231 -9.68 -11.50 -17.76
CA SER A 231 -10.03 -12.70 -18.53
C SER A 231 -11.49 -13.11 -18.39
N VAL A 232 -12.14 -12.75 -17.28
CA VAL A 232 -13.59 -12.99 -17.06
C VAL A 232 -14.44 -12.28 -18.12
N LYS A 233 -13.90 -11.21 -18.71
CA LYS A 233 -14.53 -10.45 -19.80
C LYS A 233 -13.95 -10.76 -21.18
N GLY A 234 -13.07 -11.75 -21.29
CA GLY A 234 -12.38 -12.08 -22.54
C GLY A 234 -11.28 -11.09 -22.92
N CYS A 235 -10.87 -10.19 -22.03
CA CYS A 235 -9.86 -9.15 -22.25
C CYS A 235 -8.64 -9.36 -21.34
N GLY A 236 -8.32 -10.61 -21.01
CA GLY A 236 -7.18 -10.92 -20.14
C GLY A 236 -5.86 -10.98 -20.87
N PRO A 237 -4.76 -10.79 -20.13
CA PRO A 237 -3.43 -10.86 -20.69
C PRO A 237 -3.07 -12.28 -21.14
N ASP A 238 -2.25 -12.39 -22.18
CA ASP A 238 -1.74 -13.67 -22.70
C ASP A 238 -0.69 -14.28 -21.80
N LEU A 239 0.14 -13.46 -21.17
CA LEU A 239 1.23 -13.87 -20.29
C LEU A 239 1.23 -13.05 -18.98
N ILE A 240 1.41 -13.74 -17.86
CA ILE A 240 1.58 -13.12 -16.53
C ILE A 240 2.84 -13.69 -15.88
N TYR A 241 3.75 -12.82 -15.47
CA TYR A 241 4.98 -13.18 -14.77
C TYR A 241 4.99 -12.59 -13.37
N LEU A 242 5.07 -13.46 -12.37
CA LEU A 242 5.04 -13.09 -10.95
C LEU A 242 6.47 -13.06 -10.37
N PRO A 243 6.76 -12.16 -9.43
CA PRO A 243 8.09 -12.08 -8.81
C PRO A 243 8.48 -13.34 -8.03
N GLU A 244 7.51 -14.15 -7.61
CA GLU A 244 7.72 -15.41 -6.89
C GLU A 244 8.23 -16.54 -7.79
N VAL A 245 8.16 -16.37 -9.11
CA VAL A 245 8.56 -17.42 -10.08
C VAL A 245 9.81 -16.95 -10.81
N PRO A 246 10.87 -17.79 -10.89
CA PRO A 246 12.05 -17.45 -11.68
C PRO A 246 11.69 -17.13 -13.13
N PHE A 247 12.19 -16.01 -13.63
CA PHE A 247 12.00 -15.58 -15.00
C PHE A 247 13.10 -16.14 -15.90
N ASP A 248 12.72 -16.73 -17.03
CA ASP A 248 13.64 -17.21 -18.07
C ASP A 248 13.34 -16.51 -19.40
N MET A 249 14.31 -15.73 -19.87
CA MET A 249 14.18 -14.92 -21.09
C MET A 249 13.95 -15.77 -22.34
N ASN A 250 14.59 -16.92 -22.47
CA ASN A 250 14.42 -17.73 -23.67
C ASN A 250 13.02 -18.32 -23.75
N SER A 251 12.54 -18.85 -22.61
CA SER A 251 11.16 -19.32 -22.50
C SER A 251 10.14 -18.20 -22.74
N PHE A 252 10.45 -16.97 -22.29
CA PHE A 252 9.62 -15.80 -22.57
C PHE A 252 9.54 -15.54 -24.07
N MET A 253 10.67 -15.43 -24.75
CA MET A 253 10.72 -15.17 -26.20
C MET A 253 10.02 -16.26 -27.01
N GLU A 254 10.20 -17.52 -26.65
CA GLU A 254 9.51 -18.65 -27.31
C GLU A 254 7.99 -18.55 -27.18
N LYS A 255 7.49 -18.22 -25.99
CA LYS A 255 6.05 -18.04 -25.76
C LYS A 255 5.48 -16.87 -26.53
N VAL A 256 6.17 -15.71 -26.51
CA VAL A 256 5.76 -14.51 -27.26
C VAL A 256 5.67 -14.85 -28.75
N GLN A 257 6.73 -15.49 -29.32
CA GLN A 257 6.76 -15.86 -30.74
C GLN A 257 5.61 -16.83 -31.08
N LYS A 258 5.40 -17.83 -30.25
CA LYS A 258 4.32 -18.80 -30.47
C LYS A 258 2.94 -18.16 -30.47
N ILE A 259 2.67 -17.23 -29.56
CA ILE A 259 1.38 -16.55 -29.50
C ILE A 259 1.22 -15.65 -30.71
N TYR A 260 2.28 -14.91 -31.07
CA TYR A 260 2.28 -14.04 -32.24
C TYR A 260 1.99 -14.82 -33.52
N ASP A 261 2.67 -15.95 -33.74
CA ASP A 261 2.49 -16.80 -34.92
C ASP A 261 1.09 -17.47 -34.98
N THR A 262 0.48 -17.69 -33.82
CA THR A 262 -0.82 -18.38 -33.73
C THR A 262 -1.99 -17.40 -33.96
N ASN A 263 -1.90 -16.25 -33.33
CA ASN A 263 -3.00 -15.28 -33.29
C ASN A 263 -2.84 -14.18 -34.35
N GLY A 264 -1.64 -14.02 -34.95
CA GLY A 264 -1.31 -12.95 -35.90
C GLY A 264 -1.45 -11.54 -35.32
N GLU A 265 -1.59 -11.41 -34.01
CA GLU A 265 -2.03 -10.20 -33.33
C GLU A 265 -1.36 -9.99 -31.98
N VAL A 266 -1.87 -9.06 -31.26
CA VAL A 266 -1.47 -8.42 -30.03
C VAL A 266 -1.22 -9.41 -28.90
N ILE A 267 -0.09 -9.26 -28.25
CA ILE A 267 0.29 -10.00 -27.04
C ILE A 267 0.37 -9.01 -25.88
N GLU A 268 -0.36 -9.27 -24.81
CA GLU A 268 -0.23 -8.53 -23.55
C GLU A 268 0.59 -9.34 -22.54
N VAL A 269 1.69 -8.76 -22.12
CA VAL A 269 2.57 -9.31 -21.10
C VAL A 269 2.46 -8.48 -19.83
N LEU A 270 2.08 -9.10 -18.74
CA LEU A 270 2.00 -8.46 -17.44
C LEU A 270 3.09 -9.00 -16.51
N THR A 271 3.80 -8.10 -15.87
CA THR A 271 4.97 -8.46 -15.08
C THR A 271 5.22 -7.48 -13.95
N GLY A 272 5.98 -7.93 -12.94
CA GLY A 272 6.51 -7.07 -11.89
C GLY A 272 7.85 -6.43 -12.27
N PRO A 273 8.36 -5.49 -11.46
CA PRO A 273 9.57 -4.70 -11.76
C PRO A 273 10.81 -5.53 -12.08
N SER A 274 11.01 -6.67 -11.42
CA SER A 274 12.18 -7.53 -11.62
C SER A 274 12.29 -8.11 -13.03
N VAL A 275 11.15 -8.38 -13.68
CA VAL A 275 11.12 -8.88 -15.06
C VAL A 275 11.37 -7.74 -16.05
N ILE A 276 10.85 -6.55 -15.78
CA ILE A 276 11.12 -5.35 -16.57
C ILE A 276 12.61 -5.02 -16.58
N ASP A 277 13.28 -5.12 -15.43
CA ASP A 277 14.74 -4.92 -15.35
C ASP A 277 15.50 -5.89 -16.24
N GLU A 278 15.08 -7.16 -16.32
CA GLU A 278 15.74 -8.16 -17.17
C GLU A 278 15.44 -7.91 -18.66
N LEU A 279 14.22 -7.52 -19.01
CA LEU A 279 13.86 -7.13 -20.37
C LEU A 279 14.66 -5.93 -20.84
N ASN A 280 14.81 -4.92 -20.00
CA ASN A 280 15.59 -3.71 -20.30
C ASN A 280 17.07 -4.04 -20.52
N LYS A 281 17.68 -4.86 -19.67
CA LYS A 281 19.07 -5.34 -19.86
C LYS A 281 19.24 -6.05 -21.19
N ARG A 282 18.28 -6.88 -21.59
CA ARG A 282 18.32 -7.60 -22.86
C ARG A 282 18.18 -6.68 -24.06
N ALA A 283 17.26 -5.71 -23.97
CA ALA A 283 17.08 -4.71 -25.01
C ALA A 283 18.33 -3.85 -25.22
N LEU A 284 18.99 -3.42 -24.13
CA LEU A 284 20.25 -2.69 -24.18
C LEU A 284 21.36 -3.52 -24.82
N ALA A 285 21.53 -4.77 -24.40
CA ALA A 285 22.53 -5.68 -25.00
C ALA A 285 22.27 -5.92 -26.50
N TYR A 286 21.01 -6.00 -26.92
CA TYR A 286 20.65 -6.13 -28.33
C TYR A 286 21.01 -4.86 -29.12
N LYS A 287 20.73 -3.66 -28.58
CA LYS A 287 21.12 -2.38 -29.19
C LYS A 287 22.64 -2.27 -29.38
N GLU A 288 23.43 -2.69 -28.41
CA GLU A 288 24.91 -2.68 -28.48
C GLU A 288 25.47 -3.61 -29.56
N THR A 289 24.77 -4.70 -29.88
CA THR A 289 25.20 -5.68 -30.91
C THR A 289 24.79 -5.31 -32.32
N GLN A 290 23.85 -4.38 -32.51
CA GLN A 290 23.41 -3.89 -33.81
C GLN A 290 24.26 -2.68 -34.22
N ASN A 291 25.29 -2.91 -35.03
CA ASN A 291 26.11 -1.82 -35.60
C ASN A 291 25.23 -0.82 -36.36
N GLY A 292 25.00 0.36 -35.81
CA GLY A 292 24.32 1.47 -36.47
C GLY A 292 23.08 2.02 -35.76
N TYR A 293 22.74 1.52 -34.59
CA TYR A 293 21.73 2.17 -33.75
C TYR A 293 22.42 3.25 -32.89
N GLU A 294 22.21 4.52 -33.25
CA GLU A 294 22.47 5.61 -32.32
C GLU A 294 21.24 5.79 -31.43
N PRO A 295 21.42 5.83 -30.09
CA PRO A 295 20.29 6.15 -29.20
C PRO A 295 19.68 7.49 -29.61
N LEU A 296 18.38 7.60 -29.52
CA LEU A 296 17.70 8.90 -29.71
C LEU A 296 18.28 9.90 -28.68
N PRO A 297 18.39 11.19 -29.00
CA PRO A 297 19.03 12.19 -28.15
C PRO A 297 18.48 12.21 -26.71
N ASN A 298 17.21 11.96 -26.53
CA ASN A 298 16.53 11.81 -25.24
C ASN A 298 16.86 10.50 -24.49
N GLU A 299 17.29 9.45 -25.20
CA GLU A 299 17.82 8.22 -24.58
C GLU A 299 19.30 8.37 -24.18
N ALA A 300 20.06 9.22 -24.89
CA ALA A 300 21.46 9.50 -24.60
C ALA A 300 21.65 10.42 -23.37
N GLU A 301 20.66 11.22 -23.03
CA GLU A 301 20.70 12.14 -21.87
C GLU A 301 20.30 11.46 -20.54
N GLY A 302 20.07 10.14 -20.58
CA GLY A 302 19.76 9.40 -19.33
C GLY A 302 18.42 9.75 -18.71
N GLU A 303 17.54 10.41 -19.46
CA GLU A 303 16.11 10.31 -19.15
C GLU A 303 15.65 8.89 -19.48
N ALA A 304 16.14 7.95 -18.67
CA ALA A 304 15.40 6.73 -18.45
C ALA A 304 13.95 7.15 -18.26
N ILE A 305 13.05 6.60 -19.05
CA ILE A 305 11.62 6.58 -18.74
C ILE A 305 11.56 6.33 -17.25
N ALA A 306 11.22 7.36 -16.50
CA ALA A 306 11.43 7.57 -15.08
C ALA A 306 11.78 6.27 -14.36
N ASP A 307 13.02 6.11 -13.94
CA ASP A 307 13.39 5.00 -13.08
C ASP A 307 12.57 5.11 -11.80
N TYR A 308 11.41 4.47 -11.80
CA TYR A 308 10.58 4.26 -10.64
C TYR A 308 11.24 3.25 -9.70
N SER A 309 12.57 3.25 -9.63
CA SER A 309 13.36 2.42 -8.70
C SER A 309 12.97 2.69 -7.25
N GLY A 310 12.14 3.70 -7.00
CA GLY A 310 11.65 4.03 -5.67
C GLY A 310 12.76 4.49 -4.73
N ASN A 311 13.86 5.02 -5.29
CA ASN A 311 14.87 5.68 -4.48
C ASN A 311 14.27 6.99 -3.93
N PRO A 312 14.12 7.12 -2.60
CA PRO A 312 13.50 8.30 -1.99
C PRO A 312 14.24 9.62 -2.27
N ASP A 313 15.48 9.56 -2.71
CA ASP A 313 16.34 10.72 -2.94
C ASP A 313 16.07 11.41 -4.29
N ASP A 314 15.36 10.76 -5.22
CA ASP A 314 15.07 11.31 -6.56
C ASP A 314 13.92 12.35 -6.57
N TYR A 315 13.25 12.58 -5.43
CA TYR A 315 12.14 13.53 -5.28
C TYR A 315 12.49 14.74 -4.39
N ALA A 316 13.77 15.00 -4.15
CA ALA A 316 14.24 16.07 -3.26
C ALA A 316 14.68 17.34 -4.01
N ASN A 317 14.16 17.61 -5.23
CA ASN A 317 14.34 18.90 -5.92
C ASN A 317 13.02 19.53 -6.29
#